data_40243c2a8f193b50fa031938384ff1ca
#
_entry.id   40243c2a8f193b50fa031938384ff1ca
#
_cell.length_a   1.000
_cell.length_b   1.000
_cell.length_c   1.000
_cell.angle_alpha   90.00
_cell.angle_beta   90.00
_cell.angle_gamma   90.00
#
_symmetry.space_group_name_H-M   'P 1'
#
loop_
_entity.id
_entity.type
_entity.pdbx_description
1 polymer ?
#
loop_
_entity_poly.entity_id
_entity_poly.type
_entity_poly.pdbx_seq_one_letter_code
_entity_poly.pdbx_strand_id
1 'polypeptide(L)'
;APWVEGSINSSPIIADSFFILPNKPVVNTWAYEATTNLNVELKTPLQPGTAVSYTTWFGTFPEINQLRRSVNQFINAVRPRPYKPYLHYNSWMDIGFFTTYTEPEVLQRMDEWNKEFITGRGVMLDAFLLDDGWDDRTGRWLFGPAFSNGFSKVREKADSLHSSIGLWLSPWGGYNKPRDIRVSHAKEYGFETVDGKFALSGPNYFKNFNAQIINLIKEEHITSFKLDGMG
;
A
#
# COMPACT_ATOMS: atom_id res chain seq x y z
N ALA A 1 -18.94 -8.33 29.37
CA ALA A 1 -18.31 -7.45 28.39
C ALA A 1 -19.37 -6.63 27.67
N PRO A 2 -19.13 -5.37 27.34
CA PRO A 2 -20.03 -4.62 26.50
C PRO A 2 -20.11 -5.32 25.13
N TRP A 3 -21.30 -5.56 24.65
CA TRP A 3 -21.48 -6.04 23.29
C TRP A 3 -21.55 -4.86 22.32
N VAL A 4 -21.06 -5.06 21.12
CA VAL A 4 -21.11 -4.08 20.03
C VAL A 4 -21.96 -4.65 18.92
N GLU A 5 -23.04 -3.94 18.59
CA GLU A 5 -23.87 -4.25 17.44
C GLU A 5 -23.38 -3.44 16.24
N GLY A 6 -23.15 -4.10 15.12
CA GLY A 6 -22.76 -3.43 13.90
C GLY A 6 -21.79 -4.24 13.06
N SER A 7 -21.59 -3.77 11.82
CA SER A 7 -20.62 -4.31 10.89
C SER A 7 -19.35 -3.46 10.92
N ILE A 8 -18.19 -4.09 11.05
CA ILE A 8 -16.89 -3.44 11.01
C ILE A 8 -16.13 -3.95 9.80
N ASN A 9 -15.81 -3.05 8.88
CA ASN A 9 -15.05 -3.36 7.67
C ASN A 9 -13.57 -3.15 7.89
N SER A 10 -12.99 -3.83 8.80
CA SER A 10 -11.53 -3.90 8.98
C SER A 10 -11.19 -4.73 10.21
N SER A 11 -9.94 -4.89 10.45
CA SER A 11 -9.40 -5.53 11.63
C SER A 11 -8.35 -4.63 12.30
N PRO A 12 -8.12 -4.78 13.60
CA PRO A 12 -8.68 -5.77 14.52
C PRO A 12 -10.01 -5.33 15.15
N ILE A 13 -10.78 -6.28 15.68
CA ILE A 13 -11.82 -5.99 16.67
C ILE A 13 -11.18 -6.03 18.05
N ILE A 14 -11.37 -4.97 18.81
CA ILE A 14 -10.84 -4.83 20.16
C ILE A 14 -11.99 -4.46 21.09
N ALA A 15 -12.25 -5.30 22.06
CA ALA A 15 -13.32 -5.08 23.02
C ALA A 15 -12.89 -5.56 24.42
N ASP A 16 -13.02 -4.69 25.39
CA ASP A 16 -12.77 -4.95 26.82
C ASP A 16 -11.44 -5.70 27.08
N SER A 17 -11.48 -7.02 27.23
CA SER A 17 -10.33 -7.84 27.58
C SER A 17 -9.85 -8.79 26.47
N PHE A 18 -10.34 -8.65 25.27
CA PHE A 18 -9.88 -9.46 24.12
C PHE A 18 -9.77 -8.65 22.84
N PHE A 19 -9.05 -9.21 21.89
CA PHE A 19 -9.00 -8.71 20.51
C PHE A 19 -9.08 -9.87 19.52
N ILE A 20 -9.57 -9.57 18.31
CA ILE A 20 -9.62 -10.49 17.20
C ILE A 20 -8.91 -9.84 16.02
N LEU A 21 -7.94 -10.52 15.46
CA LEU A 21 -7.15 -10.04 14.34
C LEU A 21 -7.30 -11.02 13.16
N PRO A 22 -8.19 -10.75 12.21
CA PRO A 22 -8.31 -11.56 11.00
C PRO A 22 -7.05 -11.44 10.14
N ASN A 23 -6.57 -12.56 9.63
CA ASN A 23 -5.41 -12.57 8.73
C ASN A 23 -5.84 -12.37 7.27
N LYS A 24 -6.66 -11.34 7.04
CA LYS A 24 -7.07 -10.92 5.70
C LYS A 24 -7.32 -9.42 5.67
N PRO A 25 -6.90 -8.72 4.59
CA PRO A 25 -7.04 -7.26 4.50
C PRO A 25 -8.49 -6.77 4.42
N VAL A 26 -9.42 -7.54 3.83
CA VAL A 26 -10.82 -7.15 3.74
C VAL A 26 -11.69 -8.22 4.35
N VAL A 27 -12.16 -7.98 5.55
CA VAL A 27 -13.05 -8.87 6.30
C VAL A 27 -14.19 -8.04 6.88
N ASN A 28 -15.40 -8.45 6.61
CA ASN A 28 -16.55 -7.95 7.33
C ASN A 28 -16.65 -8.67 8.66
N THR A 29 -16.60 -7.93 9.74
CA THR A 29 -16.72 -8.47 11.07
C THR A 29 -17.88 -7.82 11.79
N TRP A 30 -18.68 -8.63 12.50
CA TRP A 30 -19.70 -8.13 13.42
C TRP A 30 -19.72 -8.93 14.70
N ALA A 31 -20.08 -8.28 15.78
CA ALA A 31 -20.27 -8.90 17.06
C ALA A 31 -21.70 -8.65 17.52
N TYR A 32 -22.34 -9.67 18.04
CA TYR A 32 -23.65 -9.61 18.63
C TYR A 32 -23.67 -10.44 19.90
N GLU A 33 -24.03 -9.82 21.03
CA GLU A 33 -23.92 -10.45 22.37
C GLU A 33 -22.49 -11.00 22.63
N ALA A 34 -22.38 -12.30 22.85
CA ALA A 34 -21.09 -12.98 23.05
C ALA A 34 -20.54 -13.62 21.76
N THR A 35 -21.14 -13.35 20.62
CA THR A 35 -20.78 -13.96 19.36
C THR A 35 -20.13 -12.97 18.42
N THR A 36 -19.00 -13.34 17.83
CA THR A 36 -18.34 -12.60 16.77
C THR A 36 -18.34 -13.41 15.50
N ASN A 37 -18.87 -12.83 14.44
CA ASN A 37 -18.90 -13.43 13.12
C ASN A 37 -17.87 -12.78 12.21
N LEU A 38 -17.05 -13.59 11.55
CA LEU A 38 -16.07 -13.17 10.58
C LEU A 38 -16.50 -13.66 9.20
N ASN A 39 -16.78 -12.73 8.29
CA ASN A 39 -17.20 -13.07 6.93
C ASN A 39 -16.19 -12.57 5.93
N VAL A 40 -15.86 -13.43 4.99
CA VAL A 40 -15.01 -13.13 3.86
C VAL A 40 -15.82 -13.41 2.59
N GLU A 41 -16.08 -12.37 1.84
CA GLU A 41 -16.71 -12.50 0.54
C GLU A 41 -15.68 -12.92 -0.50
N LEU A 42 -15.90 -14.06 -1.14
CA LEU A 42 -15.11 -14.52 -2.27
C LEU A 42 -15.83 -14.10 -3.55
N LYS A 43 -15.33 -13.10 -4.23
CA LYS A 43 -15.91 -12.60 -5.49
C LYS A 43 -15.65 -13.53 -6.68
N THR A 44 -14.71 -14.46 -6.55
CA THR A 44 -14.40 -15.46 -7.57
C THR A 44 -14.84 -16.83 -7.07
N PRO A 45 -15.65 -17.59 -7.82
CA PRO A 45 -16.02 -18.95 -7.44
C PRO A 45 -14.79 -19.83 -7.22
N LEU A 46 -14.80 -20.63 -6.15
CA LEU A 46 -13.78 -21.65 -5.93
C LEU A 46 -13.96 -22.78 -6.94
N GLN A 47 -12.85 -23.30 -7.44
CA GLN A 47 -12.88 -24.51 -8.26
C GLN A 47 -13.25 -25.73 -7.40
N PRO A 48 -14.01 -26.71 -7.94
CA PRO A 48 -14.31 -27.94 -7.22
C PRO A 48 -13.05 -28.61 -6.67
N GLY A 49 -13.11 -29.03 -5.41
CA GLY A 49 -11.97 -29.66 -4.73
C GLY A 49 -10.93 -28.70 -4.15
N THR A 50 -11.12 -27.38 -4.27
CA THR A 50 -10.28 -26.39 -3.63
C THR A 50 -10.91 -25.86 -2.34
N ALA A 51 -10.05 -25.52 -1.36
CA ALA A 51 -10.45 -24.87 -0.13
C ALA A 51 -9.57 -23.64 0.12
N VAL A 52 -10.18 -22.60 0.67
CA VAL A 52 -9.46 -21.40 1.15
C VAL A 52 -9.62 -21.33 2.65
N SER A 53 -8.51 -21.25 3.37
CA SER A 53 -8.50 -21.06 4.82
C SER A 53 -7.76 -19.78 5.18
N TYR A 54 -8.21 -19.13 6.25
CA TYR A 54 -7.58 -17.94 6.82
C TYR A 54 -7.30 -18.18 8.29
N THR A 55 -6.14 -17.72 8.75
CA THR A 55 -5.81 -17.72 10.17
C THR A 55 -6.48 -16.54 10.86
N THR A 56 -7.16 -16.80 11.95
CA THR A 56 -7.72 -15.78 12.84
C THR A 56 -7.05 -15.91 14.19
N TRP A 57 -6.57 -14.79 14.72
CA TRP A 57 -5.91 -14.72 16.02
C TRP A 57 -6.88 -14.19 17.07
N PHE A 58 -6.94 -14.88 18.21
CA PHE A 58 -7.65 -14.44 19.41
C PHE A 58 -6.63 -14.12 20.47
N GLY A 59 -6.76 -12.98 21.11
CA GLY A 59 -5.87 -12.57 22.19
C GLY A 59 -6.65 -12.09 23.41
N THR A 60 -6.12 -12.36 24.58
CA THR A 60 -6.57 -11.81 25.84
C THR A 60 -5.45 -11.02 26.48
N PHE A 61 -5.79 -10.07 27.31
CA PHE A 61 -4.82 -9.31 28.09
C PHE A 61 -5.20 -9.34 29.58
N PRO A 62 -4.20 -9.54 30.45
CA PRO A 62 -4.45 -9.87 31.86
C PRO A 62 -4.91 -8.66 32.69
N GLU A 63 -4.63 -7.44 32.24
CA GLU A 63 -4.87 -6.23 33.02
C GLU A 63 -5.74 -5.25 32.27
N ILE A 64 -6.77 -4.74 32.94
CA ILE A 64 -7.59 -3.62 32.46
C ILE A 64 -6.66 -2.42 32.20
N ASN A 65 -6.88 -1.70 31.11
CA ASN A 65 -6.06 -0.57 30.64
C ASN A 65 -4.69 -0.92 30.02
N GLN A 66 -4.33 -2.19 29.87
CA GLN A 66 -3.11 -2.62 29.18
C GLN A 66 -3.34 -3.13 27.75
N LEU A 67 -4.53 -2.92 27.21
CA LEU A 67 -4.94 -3.37 25.88
C LEU A 67 -3.93 -2.98 24.79
N ARG A 68 -3.59 -1.70 24.70
CA ARG A 68 -2.65 -1.19 23.67
C ARG A 68 -1.28 -1.86 23.78
N ARG A 69 -0.79 -2.09 24.98
CA ARG A 69 0.47 -2.78 25.22
C ARG A 69 0.42 -4.23 24.74
N SER A 70 -0.65 -4.95 25.07
CA SER A 70 -0.84 -6.35 24.69
C SER A 70 -0.98 -6.51 23.17
N VAL A 71 -1.73 -5.64 22.51
CA VAL A 71 -1.83 -5.62 21.03
C VAL A 71 -0.47 -5.32 20.41
N ASN A 72 0.29 -4.36 20.93
CA ASN A 72 1.64 -4.08 20.42
C ASN A 72 2.60 -5.26 20.65
N GLN A 73 2.51 -5.96 21.76
CA GLN A 73 3.29 -7.18 22.01
C GLN A 73 2.95 -8.27 20.99
N PHE A 74 1.65 -8.49 20.74
CA PHE A 74 1.20 -9.43 19.72
C PHE A 74 1.73 -9.04 18.33
N ILE A 75 1.55 -7.79 17.90
CA ILE A 75 2.06 -7.30 16.62
C ILE A 75 3.58 -7.52 16.52
N ASN A 76 4.32 -7.24 17.58
CA ASN A 76 5.77 -7.45 17.60
C ASN A 76 6.16 -8.93 17.50
N ALA A 77 5.35 -9.84 18.08
CA ALA A 77 5.59 -11.28 18.00
C ALA A 77 5.31 -11.88 16.62
N VAL A 78 4.31 -11.34 15.89
CA VAL A 78 3.89 -11.91 14.58
C VAL A 78 4.44 -11.17 13.37
N ARG A 79 4.98 -9.97 13.54
CA ARG A 79 5.54 -9.22 12.41
C ARG A 79 6.78 -9.92 11.82
N PRO A 80 6.92 -9.97 10.49
CA PRO A 80 8.03 -10.66 9.85
C PRO A 80 9.37 -9.95 10.00
N ARG A 81 9.36 -8.65 10.36
CA ARG A 81 10.56 -7.83 10.57
C ARG A 81 10.40 -6.93 11.79
N PRO A 82 11.49 -6.64 12.53
CA PRO A 82 11.46 -5.68 13.63
C PRO A 82 10.93 -4.32 13.19
N TYR A 83 10.29 -3.61 14.11
CA TYR A 83 9.87 -2.23 13.86
C TYR A 83 11.11 -1.34 13.65
N LYS A 84 11.06 -0.56 12.59
CA LYS A 84 12.02 0.51 12.31
C LYS A 84 11.22 1.76 11.96
N PRO A 85 11.47 2.90 12.60
CA PRO A 85 10.93 4.18 12.13
C PRO A 85 11.30 4.39 10.67
N TYR A 86 10.39 4.93 9.89
CA TYR A 86 10.62 5.21 8.48
C TYR A 86 10.10 6.61 8.17
N LEU A 87 11.03 7.53 7.96
CA LEU A 87 10.71 8.92 7.65
C LEU A 87 10.86 9.14 6.15
N HIS A 88 9.79 9.55 5.50
CA HIS A 88 9.82 9.81 4.06
C HIS A 88 9.08 11.08 3.68
N TYR A 89 9.57 11.74 2.63
CA TYR A 89 8.80 12.70 1.87
C TYR A 89 7.73 11.98 1.05
N ASN A 90 6.59 12.61 0.84
CA ASN A 90 5.54 12.08 -0.04
C ASN A 90 5.05 13.20 -0.95
N SER A 91 5.26 13.04 -2.27
CA SER A 91 4.89 14.06 -3.27
C SER A 91 3.39 14.36 -3.32
N TRP A 92 2.52 13.45 -2.87
CA TRP A 92 1.09 13.70 -2.77
C TRP A 92 0.73 14.90 -1.91
N MET A 93 1.46 15.11 -0.83
CA MET A 93 1.21 16.21 0.11
C MET A 93 1.77 17.56 -0.37
N ASP A 94 2.38 17.58 -1.56
CA ASP A 94 3.04 18.74 -2.12
C ASP A 94 2.74 18.87 -3.62
N ILE A 95 3.61 18.42 -4.50
CA ILE A 95 3.53 18.61 -5.95
C ILE A 95 2.58 17.67 -6.67
N GLY A 96 2.18 16.55 -6.05
CA GLY A 96 1.41 15.47 -6.66
C GLY A 96 -0.08 15.46 -6.35
N PHE A 97 -0.63 16.43 -5.61
CA PHE A 97 -2.04 16.40 -5.18
C PHE A 97 -3.00 16.55 -6.37
N PHE A 98 -3.51 15.42 -6.87
CA PHE A 98 -4.35 15.31 -8.07
C PHE A 98 -3.77 15.97 -9.33
N THR A 99 -2.48 16.25 -9.35
CA THR A 99 -1.77 16.83 -10.49
C THR A 99 -0.67 15.90 -10.98
N THR A 100 -0.25 16.10 -12.23
CA THR A 100 0.98 15.51 -12.73
C THR A 100 2.16 16.38 -12.34
N TYR A 101 3.29 15.75 -12.06
CA TYR A 101 4.55 16.43 -11.74
C TYR A 101 5.66 15.88 -12.63
N THR A 102 6.78 16.57 -12.68
CA THR A 102 7.89 16.30 -13.57
C THR A 102 9.17 15.99 -12.81
N GLU A 103 10.15 15.35 -13.50
CA GLU A 103 11.47 15.09 -12.94
C GLU A 103 12.14 16.37 -12.37
N PRO A 104 12.16 17.53 -13.07
CA PRO A 104 12.73 18.76 -12.52
C PRO A 104 12.06 19.24 -11.23
N GLU A 105 10.73 19.13 -11.13
CA GLU A 105 10.02 19.49 -9.91
C GLU A 105 10.38 18.59 -8.73
N VAL A 106 10.52 17.29 -8.97
CA VAL A 106 10.99 16.35 -7.96
C VAL A 106 12.40 16.72 -7.49
N LEU A 107 13.34 16.95 -8.41
CA LEU A 107 14.70 17.31 -8.08
C LEU A 107 14.78 18.64 -7.30
N GLN A 108 13.96 19.63 -7.67
CA GLN A 108 13.85 20.88 -6.93
C GLN A 108 13.38 20.63 -5.48
N ARG A 109 12.35 19.79 -5.28
CA ARG A 109 11.88 19.46 -3.91
C ARG A 109 12.95 18.73 -3.10
N MET A 110 13.70 17.85 -3.72
CA MET A 110 14.82 17.17 -3.05
C MET A 110 15.91 18.16 -2.61
N ASP A 111 16.20 19.19 -3.42
CA ASP A 111 17.13 20.26 -3.03
C ASP A 111 16.60 21.08 -1.86
N GLU A 112 15.32 21.44 -1.86
CA GLU A 112 14.68 22.17 -0.77
C GLU A 112 14.67 21.35 0.54
N TRP A 113 14.34 20.06 0.47
CA TRP A 113 14.41 19.16 1.61
C TRP A 113 15.84 18.98 2.14
N ASN A 114 16.82 18.88 1.23
CA ASN A 114 18.21 18.84 1.61
C ASN A 114 18.61 20.10 2.40
N LYS A 115 18.32 21.28 1.87
CA LYS A 115 18.65 22.55 2.49
C LYS A 115 17.98 22.73 3.85
N GLU A 116 16.69 22.51 3.93
CA GLU A 116 15.89 22.88 5.12
C GLU A 116 15.90 21.80 6.21
N PHE A 117 16.01 20.53 5.86
CA PHE A 117 15.90 19.42 6.80
C PHE A 117 17.22 18.64 6.93
N ILE A 118 17.77 18.12 5.83
CA ILE A 118 18.95 17.24 5.93
C ILE A 118 20.15 18.04 6.40
N THR A 119 20.57 19.03 5.62
CA THR A 119 21.71 19.87 5.97
C THR A 119 21.36 20.87 7.08
N GLY A 120 20.17 21.49 6.99
CA GLY A 120 19.79 22.56 7.92
C GLY A 120 19.47 22.08 9.34
N ARG A 121 18.96 20.84 9.51
CA ARG A 121 18.53 20.31 10.82
C ARG A 121 19.13 18.94 11.17
N GLY A 122 19.94 18.35 10.30
CA GLY A 122 20.53 17.02 10.52
C GLY A 122 19.49 15.88 10.49
N VAL A 123 18.34 16.09 9.82
CA VAL A 123 17.27 15.10 9.74
C VAL A 123 17.43 14.27 8.48
N MET A 124 17.72 12.98 8.64
CA MET A 124 17.82 12.04 7.51
C MET A 124 16.46 11.54 7.10
N LEU A 125 16.19 11.49 5.79
CA LEU A 125 15.03 10.83 5.20
C LEU A 125 15.42 9.43 4.75
N ASP A 126 14.57 8.43 5.05
CA ASP A 126 14.74 7.08 4.52
C ASP A 126 14.41 7.02 3.03
N ALA A 127 13.40 7.81 2.57
CA ALA A 127 13.03 7.86 1.16
C ALA A 127 12.33 9.15 0.73
N PHE A 128 12.43 9.43 -0.58
CA PHE A 128 11.51 10.30 -1.31
C PHE A 128 10.48 9.43 -2.03
N LEU A 129 9.24 9.45 -1.56
CA LEU A 129 8.15 8.69 -2.15
C LEU A 129 7.45 9.52 -3.21
N LEU A 130 7.50 9.03 -4.45
CA LEU A 130 6.80 9.60 -5.60
C LEU A 130 5.42 8.95 -5.69
N ASP A 131 4.39 9.76 -5.45
CA ASP A 131 2.98 9.33 -5.45
C ASP A 131 2.39 9.22 -6.87
N ASP A 132 1.08 9.04 -7.02
CA ASP A 132 0.39 8.93 -8.31
C ASP A 132 0.78 10.05 -9.28
N GLY A 133 1.12 9.71 -10.52
CA GLY A 133 1.44 10.66 -11.58
C GLY A 133 2.77 10.45 -12.30
N TRP A 134 3.56 9.47 -11.91
CA TRP A 134 4.84 9.13 -12.56
C TRP A 134 4.69 8.20 -13.77
N ASP A 135 3.60 7.42 -13.82
CA ASP A 135 3.36 6.37 -14.83
C ASP A 135 2.71 6.91 -16.12
N ASP A 136 2.73 6.09 -17.17
CA ASP A 136 2.15 6.35 -18.49
C ASP A 136 0.62 6.22 -18.55
N ARG A 137 -0.01 5.85 -17.45
CA ARG A 137 -1.45 5.62 -17.29
C ARG A 137 -2.04 4.57 -18.22
N THR A 138 -1.23 3.62 -18.70
CA THR A 138 -1.74 2.48 -19.47
C THR A 138 -2.16 1.29 -18.61
N GLY A 139 -1.89 1.35 -17.31
CA GLY A 139 -2.08 0.23 -16.39
C GLY A 139 -0.94 -0.79 -16.40
N ARG A 140 0.05 -0.61 -17.27
CA ARG A 140 1.27 -1.42 -17.30
C ARG A 140 2.31 -0.95 -16.27
N TRP A 141 2.12 0.23 -15.68
CA TRP A 141 3.02 0.83 -14.71
C TRP A 141 4.42 1.13 -15.27
N LEU A 142 4.45 1.58 -16.53
CA LEU A 142 5.65 2.08 -17.18
C LEU A 142 5.82 3.58 -16.92
N PHE A 143 7.01 4.09 -17.20
CA PHE A 143 7.28 5.52 -17.06
C PHE A 143 6.43 6.37 -18.00
N GLY A 144 5.83 7.42 -17.46
CA GLY A 144 5.15 8.45 -18.23
C GLY A 144 6.13 9.42 -18.90
N PRO A 145 5.60 10.31 -19.76
CA PRO A 145 6.44 11.27 -20.49
C PRO A 145 7.31 12.16 -19.60
N ALA A 146 6.87 12.47 -18.40
CA ALA A 146 7.61 13.28 -17.44
C ALA A 146 8.85 12.57 -16.87
N PHE A 147 8.93 11.26 -17.00
CA PHE A 147 10.03 10.38 -16.54
C PHE A 147 10.51 9.44 -17.66
N SER A 148 10.55 9.93 -18.89
CA SER A 148 10.87 9.12 -20.07
C SER A 148 12.23 8.42 -20.02
N ASN A 149 13.16 8.89 -19.19
CA ASN A 149 14.47 8.30 -18.94
C ASN A 149 14.55 7.50 -17.62
N GLY A 150 13.40 7.09 -17.07
CA GLY A 150 13.34 6.44 -15.77
C GLY A 150 13.64 7.40 -14.63
N PHE A 151 14.10 6.86 -13.51
CA PHE A 151 14.43 7.64 -12.31
C PHE A 151 15.93 7.88 -12.10
N SER A 152 16.77 7.72 -13.12
CA SER A 152 18.22 7.77 -12.95
C SER A 152 18.72 9.02 -12.22
N LYS A 153 18.29 10.22 -12.64
CA LYS A 153 18.69 11.47 -11.98
C LYS A 153 18.09 11.62 -10.57
N VAL A 154 16.85 11.19 -10.39
CA VAL A 154 16.21 11.22 -9.06
C VAL A 154 16.93 10.28 -8.10
N ARG A 155 17.35 9.09 -8.60
CA ARG A 155 18.14 8.13 -7.84
C ARG A 155 19.52 8.69 -7.47
N GLU A 156 20.28 9.21 -8.44
CA GLU A 156 21.57 9.86 -8.17
C GLU A 156 21.46 10.94 -7.10
N LYS A 157 20.39 11.74 -7.17
CA LYS A 157 20.12 12.75 -6.17
C LYS A 157 19.79 12.14 -4.80
N ALA A 158 18.91 11.13 -4.74
CA ALA A 158 18.56 10.44 -3.50
C ALA A 158 19.81 9.81 -2.86
N ASP A 159 20.64 9.12 -3.62
CA ASP A 159 21.90 8.53 -3.17
C ASP A 159 22.85 9.57 -2.58
N SER A 160 22.98 10.74 -3.24
CA SER A 160 23.79 11.86 -2.73
C SER A 160 23.30 12.42 -1.39
N LEU A 161 22.02 12.20 -1.07
CA LEU A 161 21.37 12.59 0.19
C LEU A 161 21.30 11.44 1.21
N HIS A 162 21.93 10.30 0.93
CA HIS A 162 21.84 9.07 1.73
C HIS A 162 20.40 8.62 1.96
N SER A 163 19.56 8.81 0.97
CA SER A 163 18.13 8.49 0.93
C SER A 163 17.82 7.52 -0.20
N SER A 164 16.59 7.08 -0.31
CA SER A 164 16.16 6.17 -1.36
C SER A 164 14.90 6.68 -2.08
N ILE A 165 14.45 5.96 -3.10
CA ILE A 165 13.19 6.26 -3.78
C ILE A 165 12.12 5.26 -3.35
N GLY A 166 10.95 5.77 -2.99
CA GLY A 166 9.71 5.01 -2.87
C GLY A 166 8.74 5.33 -3.99
N LEU A 167 7.87 4.40 -4.35
CA LEU A 167 6.85 4.62 -5.37
C LEU A 167 5.45 4.27 -4.89
N TRP A 168 4.49 5.06 -5.36
CA TRP A 168 3.09 4.74 -5.27
C TRP A 168 2.67 3.82 -6.42
N LEU A 169 1.90 2.79 -6.10
CA LEU A 169 1.25 1.88 -7.02
C LEU A 169 -0.15 1.55 -6.51
N SER A 170 -1.07 1.23 -7.41
CA SER A 170 -2.37 0.71 -7.05
C SER A 170 -2.65 -0.61 -7.76
N PRO A 171 -2.82 -1.71 -7.02
CA PRO A 171 -3.22 -3.00 -7.61
C PRO A 171 -4.53 -2.93 -8.40
N TRP A 172 -5.38 -1.94 -8.13
CA TRP A 172 -6.67 -1.76 -8.80
C TRP A 172 -6.73 -0.60 -9.79
N GLY A 173 -5.60 0.07 -10.05
CA GLY A 173 -5.47 1.15 -11.04
C GLY A 173 -5.56 2.56 -10.47
N GLY A 174 -5.79 2.75 -9.15
CA GLY A 174 -5.87 4.06 -8.51
C GLY A 174 -7.28 4.59 -8.35
N TYR A 175 -7.43 5.92 -8.42
CA TYR A 175 -8.68 6.62 -8.12
C TYR A 175 -9.14 7.49 -9.28
N ASN A 176 -10.44 7.76 -9.31
CA ASN A 176 -11.07 8.75 -10.19
C ASN A 176 -10.62 8.63 -11.67
N LYS A 177 -10.51 9.75 -12.35
CA LYS A 177 -10.12 9.82 -13.76
C LYS A 177 -8.79 9.12 -14.11
N PRO A 178 -7.71 9.22 -13.34
CA PRO A 178 -6.50 8.44 -13.58
C PRO A 178 -6.73 6.92 -13.61
N ARG A 179 -7.53 6.38 -12.68
CA ARG A 179 -7.94 4.97 -12.71
C ARG A 179 -8.71 4.63 -13.98
N ASP A 180 -9.69 5.46 -14.32
CA ASP A 180 -10.56 5.19 -15.47
C ASP A 180 -9.74 5.16 -16.78
N ILE A 181 -8.74 6.03 -16.89
CA ILE A 181 -7.78 6.02 -18.01
C ILE A 181 -6.98 4.72 -18.02
N ARG A 182 -6.36 4.33 -16.90
CA ARG A 182 -5.58 3.08 -16.83
C ARG A 182 -6.42 1.86 -17.19
N VAL A 183 -7.63 1.77 -16.64
CA VAL A 183 -8.53 0.64 -16.86
C VAL A 183 -9.09 0.61 -18.28
N SER A 184 -9.25 1.74 -18.95
CA SER A 184 -9.70 1.78 -20.35
C SER A 184 -8.76 1.03 -21.31
N HIS A 185 -7.48 0.89 -20.97
CA HIS A 185 -6.50 0.12 -21.73
C HIS A 185 -6.49 -1.39 -21.40
N ALA A 186 -7.27 -1.83 -20.41
CA ALA A 186 -7.25 -3.22 -19.95
C ALA A 186 -7.47 -4.22 -21.10
N LYS A 187 -8.45 -3.95 -21.98
CA LYS A 187 -8.77 -4.82 -23.10
C LYS A 187 -7.62 -4.92 -24.12
N GLU A 188 -6.90 -3.82 -24.35
CA GLU A 188 -5.76 -3.76 -25.27
C GLU A 188 -4.64 -4.72 -24.83
N TYR A 189 -4.39 -4.79 -23.51
CA TYR A 189 -3.34 -5.63 -22.93
C TYR A 189 -3.83 -6.98 -22.41
N GLY A 190 -5.11 -7.29 -22.57
CA GLY A 190 -5.70 -8.53 -22.07
C GLY A 190 -5.75 -8.63 -20.55
N PHE A 191 -5.82 -7.48 -19.87
CA PHE A 191 -5.89 -7.43 -18.41
C PHE A 191 -7.31 -7.66 -17.91
N GLU A 192 -7.44 -8.45 -16.89
CA GLU A 192 -8.72 -8.74 -16.25
C GLU A 192 -9.16 -7.56 -15.38
N THR A 193 -10.47 -7.32 -15.40
CA THR A 193 -11.11 -6.24 -14.61
C THR A 193 -12.34 -6.75 -13.89
N VAL A 194 -12.62 -6.18 -12.73
CA VAL A 194 -13.82 -6.41 -11.92
C VAL A 194 -14.30 -5.06 -11.37
N ASP A 195 -15.59 -4.77 -11.54
CA ASP A 195 -16.23 -3.55 -11.03
C ASP A 195 -15.47 -2.24 -11.43
N GLY A 196 -15.00 -2.17 -12.67
CA GLY A 196 -14.29 -0.99 -13.18
C GLY A 196 -12.90 -0.78 -12.58
N LYS A 197 -12.28 -1.82 -12.02
CA LYS A 197 -10.92 -1.84 -11.46
C LYS A 197 -10.15 -3.01 -12.07
N PHE A 198 -8.83 -2.94 -12.09
CA PHE A 198 -8.02 -4.11 -12.42
C PHE A 198 -8.24 -5.24 -11.41
N ALA A 199 -8.24 -6.47 -11.89
CA ALA A 199 -8.40 -7.66 -11.05
C ALA A 199 -7.03 -8.31 -10.79
N LEU A 200 -6.44 -8.07 -9.63
CA LEU A 200 -5.17 -8.70 -9.25
C LEU A 200 -5.27 -10.23 -9.13
N SER A 201 -6.48 -10.78 -9.03
CA SER A 201 -6.75 -12.23 -9.13
C SER A 201 -6.69 -12.77 -10.57
N GLY A 202 -6.70 -11.88 -11.57
CA GLY A 202 -6.59 -12.26 -12.99
C GLY A 202 -5.13 -12.55 -13.37
N PRO A 203 -4.86 -13.68 -14.06
CA PRO A 203 -3.50 -14.14 -14.32
C PRO A 203 -2.67 -13.18 -15.16
N ASN A 204 -3.27 -12.51 -16.16
CA ASN A 204 -2.54 -11.62 -17.06
C ASN A 204 -2.16 -10.32 -16.34
N TYR A 205 -3.11 -9.70 -15.66
CA TYR A 205 -2.82 -8.48 -14.91
C TYR A 205 -1.85 -8.75 -13.76
N PHE A 206 -2.05 -9.82 -13.01
CA PHE A 206 -1.11 -10.22 -11.94
C PHE A 206 0.31 -10.41 -12.46
N LYS A 207 0.46 -11.12 -13.58
CA LYS A 207 1.78 -11.35 -14.21
C LYS A 207 2.46 -10.02 -14.56
N ASN A 208 1.74 -9.09 -15.18
CA ASN A 208 2.26 -7.77 -15.53
C ASN A 208 2.64 -6.97 -14.29
N PHE A 209 1.73 -6.85 -13.31
CA PHE A 209 1.93 -6.07 -12.11
C PHE A 209 3.12 -6.58 -11.29
N ASN A 210 3.21 -7.91 -11.11
CA ASN A 210 4.32 -8.54 -10.41
C ASN A 210 5.66 -8.35 -11.13
N ALA A 211 5.69 -8.55 -12.46
CA ALA A 211 6.88 -8.35 -13.25
C ALA A 211 7.38 -6.90 -13.18
N GLN A 212 6.47 -5.94 -13.23
CA GLN A 212 6.82 -4.52 -13.15
C GLN A 212 7.35 -4.12 -11.76
N ILE A 213 6.76 -4.63 -10.68
CA ILE A 213 7.31 -4.40 -9.32
C ILE A 213 8.74 -4.95 -9.23
N ILE A 214 8.97 -6.17 -9.74
CA ILE A 214 10.31 -6.77 -9.73
C ILE A 214 11.29 -5.94 -10.55
N ASN A 215 10.87 -5.44 -11.71
CA ASN A 215 11.68 -4.57 -12.56
C ASN A 215 12.04 -3.26 -11.84
N LEU A 216 11.07 -2.60 -11.24
CA LEU A 216 11.30 -1.36 -10.47
C LEU A 216 12.29 -1.58 -9.30
N ILE A 217 12.24 -2.74 -8.64
CA ILE A 217 13.21 -3.08 -7.59
C ILE A 217 14.61 -3.30 -8.18
N LYS A 218 14.72 -4.04 -9.27
CA LYS A 218 16.01 -4.49 -9.81
C LYS A 218 16.72 -3.42 -10.62
N GLU A 219 16.00 -2.77 -11.52
CA GLU A 219 16.57 -1.82 -12.48
C GLU A 219 16.54 -0.37 -11.97
N GLU A 220 15.46 0.00 -11.30
CA GLU A 220 15.30 1.36 -10.78
C GLU A 220 15.68 1.51 -9.30
N HIS A 221 16.06 0.40 -8.64
CA HIS A 221 16.46 0.36 -7.23
C HIS A 221 15.43 0.94 -6.26
N ILE A 222 14.13 0.77 -6.58
CA ILE A 222 13.06 1.20 -5.68
C ILE A 222 13.08 0.36 -4.42
N THR A 223 13.09 1.01 -3.27
CA THR A 223 13.26 0.35 -1.96
C THR A 223 11.95 0.21 -1.18
N SER A 224 10.93 0.98 -1.53
CA SER A 224 9.65 0.96 -0.84
C SER A 224 8.49 1.26 -1.79
N PHE A 225 7.32 0.69 -1.46
CA PHE A 225 6.08 0.92 -2.22
C PHE A 225 4.95 1.35 -1.28
N LYS A 226 4.25 2.40 -1.68
CA LYS A 226 2.93 2.72 -1.17
C LYS A 226 1.92 2.03 -2.08
N LEU A 227 1.36 0.91 -1.62
CA LEU A 227 0.27 0.23 -2.32
C LEU A 227 -1.05 0.82 -1.84
N ASP A 228 -1.78 1.45 -2.74
CA ASP A 228 -2.97 2.24 -2.41
C ASP A 228 -4.20 1.81 -3.22
N GLY A 229 -5.39 2.28 -2.81
CA GLY A 229 -6.64 1.93 -3.45
C GLY A 229 -7.14 0.53 -3.08
N MET A 230 -6.68 -0.02 -1.96
CA MET A 230 -7.09 -1.34 -1.46
C MET A 230 -8.30 -1.19 -0.52
N GLY A 231 -9.50 -1.06 -1.09
CA GLY A 231 -10.74 -0.95 -0.33
C GLY A 231 -11.97 -1.14 -1.21
#